data_6b594acf72c95bbe958c9ede9c1493e6
#
_entry.id   6b594acf72c95bbe958c9ede9c1493e6
#
_cell.length_a   1.000
_cell.length_b   1.000
_cell.length_c   1.000
_cell.angle_alpha   90.00
_cell.angle_beta   90.00
_cell.angle_gamma   90.00
#
_symmetry.space_group_name_H-M   'P 1'
#
loop_
_entity.id
_entity.type
_entity.pdbx_description
1 polymer ?
#
loop_
_entity_poly.entity_id
_entity_poly.type
_entity_poly.pdbx_seq_one_letter_code
_entity_poly.pdbx_strand_id
1 'polypeptide(L)'
;MFAYIVVLIILVFPLIHYRRHQASEKNSKYFYLEFIVMACLMGFRYRVGGDSIRYENLYLYQSSLTELATASNWWSDGYQPLWTLLSAICKSISDEFWVFQICQAFIVNGIVFYCANRYCKYRYTFVLVYFLTYYLYFNAEIMREALAVSVFMFSFKYLVSHRYGKYYIFCLIAFMFHASAFILFFLPPIYKIVSKRRGVPLYLTILSLSFVVILSADVIIYLMSAYLFSGNSLILDRLFFLGESNGLNFFGIAGKIIFFITCHNNSEMLVECQGFKYRCQ
;
A
#
# COMPACT_ATOMS: atom_id res chain seq x y z
N MET A 1 -22.57 3.29 6.69
CA MET A 1 -23.06 2.07 6.02
C MET A 1 -23.70 2.38 4.67
N PHE A 2 -24.71 3.27 4.58
CA PHE A 2 -25.43 3.56 3.33
C PHE A 2 -24.50 3.97 2.15
N ALA A 3 -23.57 4.91 2.36
CA ALA A 3 -22.63 5.36 1.33
C ALA A 3 -21.79 4.23 0.72
N TYR A 4 -21.33 3.28 1.53
CA TYR A 4 -20.56 2.12 1.04
C TYR A 4 -21.39 1.17 0.18
N ILE A 5 -22.66 0.99 0.52
CA ILE A 5 -23.60 0.18 -0.28
C ILE A 5 -23.83 0.85 -1.64
N VAL A 6 -24.03 2.16 -1.67
CA VAL A 6 -24.18 2.92 -2.92
C VAL A 6 -22.94 2.78 -3.80
N VAL A 7 -21.75 2.93 -3.22
CA VAL A 7 -20.49 2.75 -3.98
C VAL A 7 -20.36 1.32 -4.49
N LEU A 8 -20.70 0.31 -3.67
CA LEU A 8 -20.69 -1.08 -4.11
C LEU A 8 -21.61 -1.30 -5.34
N ILE A 9 -22.80 -0.72 -5.35
CA ILE A 9 -23.72 -0.80 -6.49
C ILE A 9 -23.09 -0.14 -7.73
N ILE A 10 -22.45 1.03 -7.57
CA ILE A 10 -21.75 1.73 -8.65
C ILE A 10 -20.62 0.87 -9.22
N LEU A 11 -19.84 0.15 -8.38
CA LEU A 11 -18.75 -0.71 -8.82
C LEU A 11 -19.23 -1.99 -9.51
N VAL A 12 -20.36 -2.54 -9.10
CA VAL A 12 -20.92 -3.76 -9.69
C VAL A 12 -21.60 -3.48 -11.04
N PHE A 13 -22.17 -2.29 -11.22
CA PHE A 13 -22.89 -1.93 -12.44
C PHE A 13 -22.06 -2.07 -13.73
N PRO A 14 -20.85 -1.49 -13.87
CA PRO A 14 -20.03 -1.65 -15.06
C PRO A 14 -19.61 -3.10 -15.30
N LEU A 15 -19.34 -3.84 -14.24
CA LEU A 15 -18.95 -5.25 -14.32
C LEU A 15 -20.05 -6.09 -14.99
N ILE A 16 -21.32 -5.90 -14.61
CA ILE A 16 -22.46 -6.56 -15.21
C ILE A 16 -22.66 -6.06 -16.65
N HIS A 17 -22.58 -4.75 -16.86
CA HIS A 17 -22.79 -4.13 -18.18
C HIS A 17 -21.80 -4.65 -19.22
N TYR A 18 -20.49 -4.66 -18.91
CA TYR A 18 -19.46 -5.13 -19.84
C TYR A 18 -19.52 -6.63 -20.08
N ARG A 19 -19.79 -7.41 -19.04
CA ARG A 19 -19.98 -8.87 -19.19
C ARG A 19 -21.16 -9.20 -20.11
N ARG A 20 -22.26 -8.46 -20.00
CA ARG A 20 -23.48 -8.68 -20.79
C ARG A 20 -23.32 -8.28 -22.27
N HIS A 21 -22.57 -7.22 -22.54
CA HIS A 21 -22.45 -6.65 -23.87
C HIS A 21 -21.17 -7.02 -24.60
N GLN A 22 -20.30 -7.85 -24.02
CA GLN A 22 -18.96 -8.19 -24.56
C GLN A 22 -18.17 -6.96 -25.04
N ALA A 23 -18.46 -5.79 -24.46
CA ALA A 23 -17.88 -4.51 -24.85
C ALA A 23 -16.43 -4.41 -24.38
N SER A 24 -15.60 -3.68 -25.15
CA SER A 24 -14.23 -3.40 -24.75
C SER A 24 -14.20 -2.59 -23.45
N GLU A 25 -13.55 -3.11 -22.44
CA GLU A 25 -13.39 -2.40 -21.17
C GLU A 25 -12.45 -1.18 -21.27
N LYS A 26 -11.70 -1.03 -22.38
CA LYS A 26 -10.77 0.09 -22.56
C LYS A 26 -11.53 1.40 -22.79
N ASN A 27 -11.09 2.48 -22.11
CA ASN A 27 -11.60 3.84 -22.21
C ASN A 27 -13.06 4.06 -21.75
N SER A 28 -13.50 3.35 -20.74
CA SER A 28 -14.84 3.57 -20.20
C SER A 28 -14.89 4.76 -19.24
N LYS A 29 -15.87 5.64 -19.43
CA LYS A 29 -16.19 6.74 -18.51
C LYS A 29 -16.55 6.23 -17.10
N TYR A 30 -17.09 5.02 -16.99
CA TYR A 30 -17.42 4.39 -15.70
C TYR A 30 -16.19 4.15 -14.83
N PHE A 31 -15.03 3.81 -15.42
CA PHE A 31 -13.81 3.57 -14.66
C PHE A 31 -13.29 4.85 -13.99
N TYR A 32 -13.39 5.99 -14.67
CA TYR A 32 -13.05 7.28 -14.07
C TYR A 32 -14.08 7.72 -13.03
N LEU A 33 -15.37 7.42 -13.27
CA LEU A 33 -16.42 7.68 -12.29
C LEU A 33 -16.18 6.90 -10.99
N GLU A 34 -15.88 5.59 -11.09
CA GLU A 34 -15.52 4.76 -9.95
C GLU A 34 -14.34 5.34 -9.16
N PHE A 35 -13.28 5.77 -9.86
CA PHE A 35 -12.13 6.42 -9.24
C PHE A 35 -12.55 7.66 -8.44
N ILE A 36 -13.28 8.58 -9.06
CA ILE A 36 -13.70 9.82 -8.41
C ILE A 36 -14.59 9.51 -7.20
N VAL A 37 -15.58 8.64 -7.35
CA VAL A 37 -16.49 8.26 -6.26
C VAL A 37 -15.73 7.64 -5.09
N MET A 38 -14.79 6.72 -5.36
CA MET A 38 -13.99 6.11 -4.31
C MET A 38 -13.05 7.13 -3.64
N ALA A 39 -12.36 7.97 -4.41
CA ALA A 39 -11.48 8.99 -3.86
C ALA A 39 -12.26 9.99 -3.00
N CYS A 40 -13.44 10.43 -3.46
CA CYS A 40 -14.30 11.33 -2.69
C CYS A 40 -14.85 10.67 -1.43
N LEU A 41 -15.31 9.41 -1.49
CA LEU A 41 -15.83 8.72 -0.31
C LEU A 41 -14.81 8.68 0.83
N MET A 42 -13.51 8.48 0.50
CA MET A 42 -12.46 8.48 1.53
C MET A 42 -11.95 9.87 1.85
N GLY A 43 -11.89 10.77 0.88
CA GLY A 43 -11.46 12.13 1.12
C GLY A 43 -12.38 12.90 2.06
N PHE A 44 -13.68 12.70 1.93
CA PHE A 44 -14.70 13.39 2.76
C PHE A 44 -15.20 12.57 3.96
N ARG A 45 -14.50 11.49 4.32
CA ARG A 45 -14.88 10.71 5.50
C ARG A 45 -14.66 11.54 6.79
N TYR A 46 -15.54 11.35 7.76
CA TYR A 46 -15.38 11.94 9.07
C TYR A 46 -15.09 10.84 10.11
N ARG A 47 -13.91 10.86 10.69
CA ARG A 47 -13.44 9.98 11.78
C ARG A 47 -13.72 8.47 11.55
N VAL A 48 -13.56 8.00 10.32
CA VAL A 48 -13.65 6.59 9.97
C VAL A 48 -12.27 5.95 10.01
N GLY A 49 -12.15 4.82 10.71
CA GLY A 49 -10.90 4.08 10.94
C GLY A 49 -10.34 4.29 12.34
N GLY A 50 -9.72 3.24 12.89
CA GLY A 50 -9.19 3.24 14.26
C GLY A 50 -8.15 4.32 14.53
N ASP A 51 -7.26 4.56 13.57
CA ASP A 51 -6.19 5.57 13.66
C ASP A 51 -6.61 6.98 13.18
N SER A 52 -7.84 7.17 12.75
CA SER A 52 -8.30 8.44 12.16
C SER A 52 -8.12 9.64 13.10
N ILE A 53 -8.52 9.49 14.36
CA ILE A 53 -8.39 10.56 15.39
C ILE A 53 -6.91 10.85 15.66
N ARG A 54 -6.05 9.84 15.66
CA ARG A 54 -4.61 10.00 15.85
C ARG A 54 -4.00 10.82 14.70
N TYR A 55 -4.35 10.53 13.45
CA TYR A 55 -3.87 11.31 12.30
C TYR A 55 -4.40 12.74 12.30
N GLU A 56 -5.67 12.94 12.68
CA GLU A 56 -6.25 14.28 12.85
C GLU A 56 -5.46 15.10 13.89
N ASN A 57 -5.22 14.53 15.08
CA ASN A 57 -4.44 15.17 16.13
C ASN A 57 -3.00 15.49 15.67
N LEU A 58 -2.32 14.55 14.98
CA LEU A 58 -0.99 14.79 14.47
C LEU A 58 -0.97 15.93 13.43
N TYR A 59 -1.99 16.01 12.58
CA TYR A 59 -2.10 17.07 11.60
C TYR A 59 -2.31 18.45 12.23
N LEU A 60 -3.05 18.53 13.34
CA LEU A 60 -3.24 19.80 14.06
C LEU A 60 -1.91 20.42 14.52
N TYR A 61 -0.97 19.57 14.98
CA TYR A 61 0.36 20.02 15.44
C TYR A 61 1.42 20.05 14.33
N GLN A 62 1.06 19.67 13.11
CA GLN A 62 1.99 19.67 11.98
C GLN A 62 2.33 21.11 11.58
N SER A 63 3.62 21.39 11.38
CA SER A 63 4.12 22.65 10.85
C SER A 63 3.72 22.85 9.39
N SER A 64 3.49 24.10 9.00
CA SER A 64 3.32 24.49 7.60
C SER A 64 4.63 24.32 6.81
N LEU A 65 4.56 24.39 5.47
CA LEU A 65 5.75 24.24 4.63
C LEU A 65 6.81 25.32 4.89
N THR A 66 6.38 26.55 5.19
CA THR A 66 7.28 27.65 5.52
C THR A 66 8.02 27.44 6.84
N GLU A 67 7.31 26.97 7.85
CA GLU A 67 7.89 26.61 9.15
C GLU A 67 8.83 25.41 9.04
N LEU A 68 8.45 24.39 8.28
CA LEU A 68 9.26 23.21 8.03
C LEU A 68 10.56 23.56 7.30
N ALA A 69 10.53 24.53 6.36
CA ALA A 69 11.73 24.96 5.63
C ALA A 69 12.74 25.68 6.53
N THR A 70 12.28 26.35 7.59
CA THR A 70 13.13 27.02 8.59
C THR A 70 13.58 26.11 9.73
N ALA A 71 12.85 25.00 9.94
CA ALA A 71 13.16 24.02 10.99
C ALA A 71 14.30 23.08 10.54
N SER A 72 15.30 22.88 11.42
CA SER A 72 16.38 21.93 11.15
C SER A 72 15.98 20.46 11.30
N ASN A 73 14.77 20.16 11.80
CA ASN A 73 14.36 18.86 12.28
C ASN A 73 13.21 18.20 11.46
N TRP A 74 13.53 17.75 10.27
CA TRP A 74 12.59 16.99 9.42
C TRP A 74 12.18 15.60 9.97
N TRP A 75 12.90 15.11 11.02
CA TRP A 75 12.69 13.81 11.67
C TRP A 75 12.28 13.93 13.14
N SER A 76 12.00 15.15 13.63
CA SER A 76 11.84 15.41 15.06
C SER A 76 10.74 14.58 15.73
N ASP A 77 9.69 14.20 15.00
CA ASP A 77 8.52 13.53 15.55
C ASP A 77 8.48 12.02 15.25
N GLY A 78 9.58 11.45 14.76
CA GLY A 78 9.66 10.03 14.39
C GLY A 78 8.81 9.65 13.17
N TYR A 79 8.42 10.65 12.37
CA TYR A 79 7.75 10.45 11.09
C TYR A 79 8.73 10.56 9.93
N GLN A 80 8.45 9.82 8.86
CA GLN A 80 9.28 9.80 7.67
C GLN A 80 9.13 11.11 6.88
N PRO A 81 10.22 11.59 6.21
CA PRO A 81 10.26 12.93 5.63
C PRO A 81 9.23 13.21 4.54
N LEU A 82 8.89 12.24 3.68
CA LEU A 82 7.87 12.48 2.65
C LEU A 82 6.44 12.52 3.21
N TRP A 83 6.17 11.80 4.32
CA TRP A 83 4.92 11.97 5.03
C TRP A 83 4.81 13.37 5.63
N THR A 84 5.85 13.82 6.32
CA THR A 84 5.93 15.16 6.92
C THR A 84 5.79 16.25 5.85
N LEU A 85 6.49 16.09 4.71
CA LEU A 85 6.41 17.03 3.59
C LEU A 85 5.00 17.10 3.00
N LEU A 86 4.35 15.96 2.74
CA LEU A 86 2.99 15.92 2.21
C LEU A 86 1.99 16.58 3.18
N SER A 87 2.13 16.30 4.48
CA SER A 87 1.31 16.92 5.52
C SER A 87 1.52 18.43 5.58
N ALA A 88 2.78 18.89 5.52
CA ALA A 88 3.12 20.32 5.54
C ALA A 88 2.61 21.07 4.30
N ILE A 89 2.64 20.46 3.11
CA ILE A 89 2.06 21.02 1.89
C ILE A 89 0.54 21.18 2.06
N CYS A 90 -0.15 20.15 2.54
CA CYS A 90 -1.59 20.23 2.78
C CYS A 90 -1.93 21.27 3.86
N LYS A 91 -1.14 21.34 4.94
CA LYS A 91 -1.29 22.32 6.03
C LYS A 91 -1.13 23.75 5.54
N SER A 92 -0.25 23.99 4.57
CA SER A 92 -0.08 25.31 3.95
C SER A 92 -1.28 25.74 3.09
N ILE A 93 -2.14 24.79 2.67
CA ILE A 93 -3.38 25.06 1.95
C ILE A 93 -4.53 25.30 2.92
N SER A 94 -4.64 24.48 3.96
CA SER A 94 -5.69 24.57 4.97
C SER A 94 -5.27 23.87 6.27
N ASP A 95 -5.69 24.44 7.40
CA ASP A 95 -5.53 23.85 8.72
C ASP A 95 -6.44 22.64 8.96
N GLU A 96 -7.41 22.42 8.10
CA GLU A 96 -8.40 21.37 8.19
C GLU A 96 -7.87 20.02 7.69
N PHE A 97 -7.96 18.99 8.52
CA PHE A 97 -7.44 17.65 8.21
C PHE A 97 -8.05 17.00 6.96
N TRP A 98 -9.28 17.35 6.60
CA TRP A 98 -9.94 16.79 5.42
C TRP A 98 -9.20 17.10 4.10
N VAL A 99 -8.47 18.21 4.02
CA VAL A 99 -7.63 18.52 2.85
C VAL A 99 -6.54 17.46 2.67
N PHE A 100 -5.88 17.07 3.76
CA PHE A 100 -4.91 16.00 3.73
C PHE A 100 -5.55 14.64 3.37
N GLN A 101 -6.74 14.35 3.91
CA GLN A 101 -7.48 13.12 3.59
C GLN A 101 -7.81 13.04 2.10
N ILE A 102 -8.27 14.13 1.50
CA ILE A 102 -8.54 14.20 0.05
C ILE A 102 -7.25 13.94 -0.73
N CYS A 103 -6.17 14.66 -0.45
CA CYS A 103 -4.90 14.48 -1.15
C CYS A 103 -4.42 13.02 -1.06
N GLN A 104 -4.41 12.45 0.13
CA GLN A 104 -4.01 11.06 0.36
C GLN A 104 -4.92 10.08 -0.39
N ALA A 105 -6.24 10.25 -0.31
CA ALA A 105 -7.20 9.37 -0.98
C ALA A 105 -7.05 9.42 -2.51
N PHE A 106 -6.85 10.62 -3.09
CA PHE A 106 -6.62 10.76 -4.53
C PHE A 106 -5.29 10.13 -4.97
N ILE A 107 -4.22 10.29 -4.20
CA ILE A 107 -2.92 9.68 -4.51
C ILE A 107 -3.02 8.15 -4.47
N VAL A 108 -3.51 7.58 -3.37
CA VAL A 108 -3.57 6.13 -3.18
C VAL A 108 -4.50 5.49 -4.21
N ASN A 109 -5.74 5.96 -4.30
CA ASN A 109 -6.70 5.40 -5.26
C ASN A 109 -6.29 5.68 -6.71
N GLY A 110 -5.69 6.85 -7.01
CA GLY A 110 -5.19 7.17 -8.35
C GLY A 110 -4.12 6.18 -8.82
N ILE A 111 -3.21 5.80 -7.93
CA ILE A 111 -2.17 4.81 -8.24
C ILE A 111 -2.78 3.42 -8.41
N VAL A 112 -3.69 3.01 -7.54
CA VAL A 112 -4.40 1.73 -7.64
C VAL A 112 -5.15 1.63 -8.97
N PHE A 113 -5.91 2.66 -9.35
CA PHE A 113 -6.65 2.71 -10.60
C PHE A 113 -5.73 2.75 -11.83
N TYR A 114 -4.63 3.50 -11.76
CA TYR A 114 -3.61 3.48 -12.81
C TYR A 114 -3.04 2.07 -13.00
N CYS A 115 -2.68 1.38 -11.94
CA CYS A 115 -2.16 0.02 -11.99
C CYS A 115 -3.21 -0.96 -12.49
N ALA A 116 -4.46 -0.87 -12.05
CA ALA A 116 -5.57 -1.66 -12.54
C ALA A 116 -5.77 -1.49 -14.05
N ASN A 117 -5.78 -0.25 -14.53
CA ASN A 117 -5.95 0.04 -15.96
C ASN A 117 -4.77 -0.45 -16.81
N ARG A 118 -3.55 -0.39 -16.26
CA ARG A 118 -2.32 -0.71 -17.01
C ARG A 118 -1.98 -2.19 -17.02
N TYR A 119 -2.23 -2.89 -15.92
CA TYR A 119 -1.71 -4.25 -15.69
C TYR A 119 -2.80 -5.31 -15.57
N CYS A 120 -4.06 -4.94 -15.28
CA CYS A 120 -5.12 -5.92 -15.11
C CYS A 120 -5.96 -6.09 -16.38
N LYS A 121 -6.18 -7.34 -16.79
CA LYS A 121 -7.10 -7.68 -17.87
C LYS A 121 -8.55 -7.36 -17.48
N TYR A 122 -8.91 -7.67 -16.25
CA TYR A 122 -10.25 -7.46 -15.68
C TYR A 122 -10.21 -6.35 -14.63
N ARG A 123 -10.03 -5.09 -15.06
CA ARG A 123 -9.82 -3.95 -14.19
C ARG A 123 -10.99 -3.65 -13.24
N TYR A 124 -12.23 -3.82 -13.68
CA TYR A 124 -13.41 -3.64 -12.82
C TYR A 124 -13.48 -4.69 -11.71
N THR A 125 -13.18 -5.96 -12.04
CA THR A 125 -13.09 -7.01 -11.03
C THR A 125 -11.98 -6.72 -10.02
N PHE A 126 -10.83 -6.23 -10.48
CA PHE A 126 -9.73 -5.84 -9.60
C PHE A 126 -10.14 -4.71 -8.65
N VAL A 127 -10.79 -3.66 -9.15
CA VAL A 127 -11.26 -2.54 -8.34
C VAL A 127 -12.32 -2.99 -7.32
N LEU A 128 -13.25 -3.87 -7.73
CA LEU A 128 -14.23 -4.45 -6.81
C LEU A 128 -13.57 -5.26 -5.70
N VAL A 129 -12.60 -6.13 -6.02
CA VAL A 129 -11.84 -6.89 -5.01
C VAL A 129 -11.06 -5.96 -4.09
N TYR A 130 -10.38 -4.95 -4.64
CA TYR A 130 -9.70 -3.93 -3.85
C TYR A 130 -10.66 -3.22 -2.89
N PHE A 131 -11.84 -2.81 -3.35
CA PHE A 131 -12.86 -2.16 -2.52
C PHE A 131 -13.31 -3.05 -1.36
N LEU A 132 -13.54 -4.34 -1.62
CA LEU A 132 -14.02 -5.28 -0.60
C LEU A 132 -12.96 -5.69 0.41
N THR A 133 -11.66 -5.67 0.04
CA THR A 133 -10.59 -6.23 0.87
C THR A 133 -9.71 -5.16 1.52
N TYR A 134 -9.22 -4.19 0.76
CA TYR A 134 -8.16 -3.29 1.20
C TYR A 134 -8.53 -1.82 1.26
N TYR A 135 -9.60 -1.42 0.59
CA TYR A 135 -9.95 -0.02 0.40
C TYR A 135 -10.09 0.78 1.71
N LEU A 136 -10.90 0.25 2.65
CA LEU A 136 -11.09 0.88 3.96
C LEU A 136 -9.78 0.89 4.75
N TYR A 137 -9.11 -0.23 4.79
CA TYR A 137 -7.87 -0.40 5.53
C TYR A 137 -6.78 0.57 5.06
N PHE A 138 -6.52 0.64 3.75
CA PHE A 138 -5.50 1.52 3.18
C PHE A 138 -5.81 3.00 3.32
N ASN A 139 -7.06 3.37 3.15
CA ASN A 139 -7.42 4.79 3.15
C ASN A 139 -7.74 5.32 4.56
N ALA A 140 -8.17 4.47 5.49
CA ALA A 140 -8.65 4.92 6.79
C ALA A 140 -7.72 4.57 7.96
N GLU A 141 -7.06 3.41 7.94
CA GLU A 141 -6.26 2.94 9.07
C GLU A 141 -4.76 3.13 8.85
N ILE A 142 -4.20 2.61 7.76
CA ILE A 142 -2.76 2.62 7.52
C ILE A 142 -2.32 3.66 6.48
N MET A 143 -2.76 4.90 6.62
CA MET A 143 -2.58 5.96 5.61
C MET A 143 -1.13 6.13 5.13
N ARG A 144 -0.14 6.05 6.02
CA ARG A 144 1.29 6.17 5.69
C ARG A 144 1.81 4.96 4.92
N GLU A 145 1.48 3.77 5.40
CA GLU A 145 1.87 2.52 4.76
C GLU A 145 1.19 2.39 3.39
N ALA A 146 -0.06 2.83 3.26
CA ALA A 146 -0.78 2.84 1.99
C ALA A 146 -0.10 3.70 0.92
N LEU A 147 0.46 4.85 1.28
CA LEU A 147 1.28 5.66 0.38
C LEU A 147 2.56 4.91 -0.04
N ALA A 148 3.26 4.29 0.90
CA ALA A 148 4.44 3.50 0.60
C ALA A 148 4.14 2.30 -0.31
N VAL A 149 3.05 1.57 -0.06
CA VAL A 149 2.57 0.46 -0.90
C VAL A 149 2.19 0.95 -2.30
N SER A 150 1.52 2.09 -2.39
CA SER A 150 1.16 2.69 -3.67
C SER A 150 2.40 3.02 -4.51
N VAL A 151 3.42 3.62 -3.92
CA VAL A 151 4.71 3.87 -4.58
C VAL A 151 5.37 2.56 -5.01
N PHE A 152 5.33 1.53 -4.15
CA PHE A 152 5.83 0.19 -4.48
C PHE A 152 5.11 -0.42 -5.70
N MET A 153 3.78 -0.25 -5.82
CA MET A 153 3.04 -0.72 -6.99
C MET A 153 3.60 -0.16 -8.30
N PHE A 154 4.04 1.09 -8.33
CA PHE A 154 4.74 1.65 -9.49
C PHE A 154 6.09 1.00 -9.76
N SER A 155 6.80 0.61 -8.71
CA SER A 155 8.14 0.02 -8.81
C SER A 155 8.12 -1.40 -9.36
N PHE A 156 7.02 -2.12 -9.21
CA PHE A 156 6.90 -3.54 -9.52
C PHE A 156 7.27 -3.88 -10.98
N LYS A 157 6.89 -3.02 -11.95
CA LYS A 157 7.28 -3.17 -13.35
C LYS A 157 8.81 -3.18 -13.56
N TYR A 158 9.55 -2.43 -12.74
CA TYR A 158 11.01 -2.35 -12.84
C TYR A 158 11.67 -3.58 -12.20
N LEU A 159 11.07 -4.15 -11.16
CA LEU A 159 11.49 -5.41 -10.56
C LEU A 159 11.40 -6.54 -11.58
N VAL A 160 10.23 -6.70 -12.22
CA VAL A 160 9.97 -7.74 -13.22
C VAL A 160 10.84 -7.58 -14.46
N SER A 161 11.08 -6.34 -14.90
CA SER A 161 11.96 -6.04 -16.07
C SER A 161 13.44 -5.97 -15.72
N HIS A 162 13.86 -6.41 -14.53
CA HIS A 162 15.25 -6.43 -14.06
C HIS A 162 15.96 -5.06 -14.07
N ARG A 163 15.20 -3.96 -14.08
CA ARG A 163 15.74 -2.60 -14.02
C ARG A 163 15.92 -2.15 -12.58
N TYR A 164 16.82 -2.80 -11.86
CA TYR A 164 16.97 -2.66 -10.40
C TYR A 164 17.30 -1.23 -9.95
N GLY A 165 18.05 -0.44 -10.71
CA GLY A 165 18.35 0.94 -10.35
C GLY A 165 17.08 1.78 -10.18
N LYS A 166 16.16 1.72 -11.16
CA LYS A 166 14.85 2.41 -11.05
C LYS A 166 13.99 1.84 -9.93
N TYR A 167 14.04 0.52 -9.74
CA TYR A 167 13.33 -0.14 -8.64
C TYR A 167 13.76 0.42 -7.28
N TYR A 168 15.07 0.51 -7.01
CA TYR A 168 15.60 0.99 -5.74
C TYR A 168 15.27 2.47 -5.47
N ILE A 169 15.19 3.32 -6.51
CA ILE A 169 14.73 4.70 -6.35
C ILE A 169 13.29 4.72 -5.79
N PHE A 170 12.38 3.91 -6.34
CA PHE A 170 11.02 3.81 -5.82
C PHE A 170 10.97 3.19 -4.41
N CYS A 171 11.83 2.21 -4.10
CA CYS A 171 11.92 1.67 -2.74
C CYS A 171 12.37 2.74 -1.74
N LEU A 172 13.33 3.60 -2.12
CA LEU A 172 13.75 4.73 -1.28
C LEU A 172 12.59 5.72 -1.06
N ILE A 173 11.86 6.07 -2.12
CA ILE A 173 10.68 6.94 -2.00
C ILE A 173 9.61 6.29 -1.10
N ALA A 174 9.35 5.00 -1.25
CA ALA A 174 8.40 4.27 -0.39
C ALA A 174 8.87 4.27 1.08
N PHE A 175 10.15 4.04 1.32
CA PHE A 175 10.76 4.10 2.66
C PHE A 175 10.62 5.50 3.29
N MET A 176 10.74 6.55 2.50
CA MET A 176 10.54 7.93 2.97
C MET A 176 9.07 8.24 3.31
N PHE A 177 8.10 7.40 2.95
CA PHE A 177 6.73 7.47 3.46
C PHE A 177 6.51 6.60 4.69
N HIS A 178 7.10 5.39 4.72
CA HIS A 178 6.93 4.47 5.84
C HIS A 178 8.13 3.52 5.99
N ALA A 179 8.65 3.41 7.22
CA ALA A 179 9.85 2.62 7.52
C ALA A 179 9.72 1.13 7.18
N SER A 180 8.51 0.51 7.26
CA SER A 180 8.29 -0.89 6.89
C SER A 180 8.64 -1.20 5.43
N ALA A 181 8.64 -0.17 4.54
CA ALA A 181 9.04 -0.32 3.15
C ALA A 181 10.54 -0.70 2.99
N PHE A 182 11.34 -0.65 4.05
CA PHE A 182 12.73 -1.14 4.03
C PHE A 182 12.83 -2.59 3.56
N ILE A 183 11.83 -3.43 3.86
CA ILE A 183 11.78 -4.83 3.40
C ILE A 183 11.81 -4.95 1.87
N LEU A 184 11.34 -3.95 1.14
CA LEU A 184 11.31 -3.94 -0.32
C LEU A 184 12.70 -3.99 -0.95
N PHE A 185 13.74 -3.52 -0.25
CA PHE A 185 15.12 -3.58 -0.73
C PHE A 185 15.63 -5.02 -0.90
N PHE A 186 15.04 -5.97 -0.19
CA PHE A 186 15.41 -7.38 -0.25
C PHE A 186 14.62 -8.17 -1.32
N LEU A 187 13.61 -7.58 -1.95
CA LEU A 187 12.81 -8.28 -2.96
C LEU A 187 13.58 -8.68 -4.23
N PRO A 188 14.52 -7.89 -4.79
CA PRO A 188 15.25 -8.30 -5.99
C PRO A 188 16.03 -9.61 -5.83
N PRO A 189 16.86 -9.81 -4.77
CA PRO A 189 17.52 -11.08 -4.57
C PRO A 189 16.53 -12.23 -4.31
N ILE A 190 15.45 -12.00 -3.54
CA ILE A 190 14.40 -12.97 -3.30
C ILE A 190 13.72 -13.36 -4.64
N TYR A 191 13.33 -12.38 -5.43
CA TYR A 191 12.72 -12.59 -6.75
C TYR A 191 13.62 -13.42 -7.67
N LYS A 192 14.93 -13.14 -7.70
CA LYS A 192 15.91 -13.89 -8.50
C LYS A 192 16.01 -15.35 -8.06
N ILE A 193 15.94 -15.63 -6.76
CA ILE A 193 15.97 -17.00 -6.23
C ILE A 193 14.67 -17.73 -6.59
N VAL A 194 13.52 -17.11 -6.33
CA VAL A 194 12.20 -17.69 -6.58
C VAL A 194 11.95 -17.92 -8.07
N SER A 195 12.36 -16.99 -8.93
CA SER A 195 12.18 -17.13 -10.39
C SER A 195 12.98 -18.28 -11.00
N LYS A 196 14.11 -18.63 -10.38
CA LYS A 196 14.96 -19.76 -10.83
C LYS A 196 14.49 -21.13 -10.35
N ARG A 197 13.83 -21.17 -9.19
CA ARG A 197 13.40 -22.41 -8.52
C ARG A 197 11.88 -22.44 -8.42
N ARG A 198 11.21 -22.70 -9.54
CA ARG A 198 9.75 -22.87 -9.54
C ARG A 198 9.40 -24.28 -9.03
N GLY A 199 8.64 -24.38 -7.95
CA GLY A 199 8.13 -25.67 -7.46
C GLY A 199 7.43 -25.56 -6.10
N VAL A 200 6.51 -26.48 -5.86
CA VAL A 200 5.76 -26.62 -4.61
C VAL A 200 6.66 -26.58 -3.36
N PRO A 201 7.85 -27.27 -3.34
CA PRO A 201 8.71 -27.27 -2.16
C PRO A 201 9.24 -25.86 -1.79
N LEU A 202 9.49 -24.98 -2.77
CA LEU A 202 9.93 -23.61 -2.48
C LEU A 202 8.82 -22.81 -1.78
N TYR A 203 7.58 -22.91 -2.26
CA TYR A 203 6.44 -22.21 -1.65
C TYR A 203 6.17 -22.71 -0.24
N LEU A 204 6.25 -24.03 -0.01
CA LEU A 204 6.12 -24.63 1.32
C LEU A 204 7.25 -24.17 2.26
N THR A 205 8.49 -24.05 1.76
CA THR A 205 9.61 -23.56 2.56
C THR A 205 9.42 -22.08 2.95
N ILE A 206 8.98 -21.24 2.02
CA ILE A 206 8.69 -19.83 2.32
C ILE A 206 7.53 -19.72 3.33
N LEU A 207 6.48 -20.51 3.15
CA LEU A 207 5.32 -20.54 4.05
C LEU A 207 5.73 -21.00 5.45
N SER A 208 6.49 -22.08 5.56
CA SER A 208 6.95 -22.59 6.85
C SER A 208 7.91 -21.61 7.56
N LEU A 209 8.81 -20.98 6.79
CA LEU A 209 9.70 -19.95 7.35
C LEU A 209 8.92 -18.73 7.86
N SER A 210 7.92 -18.28 7.10
CA SER A 210 7.03 -17.18 7.52
C SER A 210 6.29 -17.56 8.81
N PHE A 211 5.81 -18.79 8.92
CA PHE A 211 5.12 -19.27 10.11
C PHE A 211 6.06 -19.32 11.33
N VAL A 212 7.29 -19.82 11.15
CA VAL A 212 8.31 -19.83 12.22
C VAL A 212 8.63 -18.40 12.67
N VAL A 213 8.82 -17.44 11.75
CA VAL A 213 9.09 -16.05 12.08
C VAL A 213 7.92 -15.43 12.87
N ILE A 214 6.69 -15.74 12.51
CA ILE A 214 5.50 -15.26 13.23
C ILE A 214 5.45 -15.84 14.64
N LEU A 215 5.66 -17.14 14.80
CA LEU A 215 5.65 -17.79 16.11
C LEU A 215 6.80 -17.35 17.02
N SER A 216 7.93 -16.96 16.43
CA SER A 216 9.10 -16.50 17.17
C SER A 216 9.17 -14.95 17.33
N ALA A 217 8.15 -14.23 16.85
CA ALA A 217 8.16 -12.77 16.85
C ALA A 217 8.37 -12.17 18.25
N ASP A 218 7.67 -12.70 19.25
CA ASP A 218 7.80 -12.23 20.63
C ASP A 218 9.21 -12.47 21.21
N VAL A 219 9.78 -13.64 20.90
CA VAL A 219 11.16 -13.97 21.31
C VAL A 219 12.17 -13.08 20.59
N ILE A 220 11.98 -12.83 19.30
CA ILE A 220 12.82 -11.93 18.50
C ILE A 220 12.75 -10.50 19.05
N ILE A 221 11.54 -10.00 19.34
CA ILE A 221 11.34 -8.67 19.94
C ILE A 221 12.01 -8.58 21.29
N TYR A 222 11.83 -9.59 22.14
CA TYR A 222 12.49 -9.65 23.44
C TYR A 222 14.02 -9.64 23.33
N LEU A 223 14.62 -10.47 22.46
CA LEU A 223 16.05 -10.51 22.25
C LEU A 223 16.59 -9.20 21.67
N MET A 224 15.90 -8.59 20.71
CA MET A 224 16.27 -7.29 20.17
C MET A 224 16.23 -6.20 21.24
N SER A 225 15.20 -6.18 22.08
CA SER A 225 15.11 -5.23 23.18
C SER A 225 16.23 -5.39 24.20
N ALA A 226 16.54 -6.63 24.55
CA ALA A 226 17.57 -6.94 25.56
C ALA A 226 19.00 -6.65 25.09
N TYR A 227 19.33 -6.98 23.83
CA TYR A 227 20.72 -6.93 23.34
C TYR A 227 21.07 -5.68 22.52
N LEU A 228 20.12 -5.12 21.76
CA LEU A 228 20.41 -4.01 20.85
C LEU A 228 19.98 -2.64 21.40
N PHE A 229 19.00 -2.59 22.30
CA PHE A 229 18.37 -1.35 22.72
C PHE A 229 18.32 -1.13 24.24
N SER A 230 19.15 -1.85 25.00
CA SER A 230 19.19 -1.81 26.47
C SER A 230 19.40 -0.42 27.09
N GLY A 231 19.68 0.60 26.29
CA GLY A 231 19.87 1.99 26.73
C GLY A 231 18.86 3.02 26.22
N ASN A 232 17.85 2.63 25.42
CA ASN A 232 16.99 3.59 24.76
C ASN A 232 15.50 3.30 25.05
N SER A 233 14.96 3.96 26.10
CA SER A 233 13.59 3.75 26.59
C SER A 233 12.50 3.94 25.51
N LEU A 234 12.67 4.91 24.62
CA LEU A 234 11.69 5.19 23.55
C LEU A 234 11.58 4.05 22.51
N ILE A 235 12.68 3.35 22.23
CA ILE A 235 12.67 2.21 21.30
C ILE A 235 12.10 0.99 21.99
N LEU A 236 12.40 0.79 23.27
CA LEU A 236 11.84 -0.26 24.11
C LEU A 236 10.31 -0.14 24.21
N ASP A 237 9.79 1.04 24.52
CA ASP A 237 8.34 1.29 24.58
C ASP A 237 7.65 1.00 23.23
N ARG A 238 8.27 1.36 22.12
CA ARG A 238 7.72 1.03 20.79
C ARG A 238 7.75 -0.46 20.46
N LEU A 239 8.80 -1.17 20.89
CA LEU A 239 8.90 -2.62 20.70
C LEU A 239 7.89 -3.36 21.58
N PHE A 240 7.69 -2.93 22.84
CA PHE A 240 6.66 -3.48 23.71
C PHE A 240 5.26 -3.21 23.17
N PHE A 241 4.97 -2.01 22.67
CA PHE A 241 3.70 -1.67 22.03
C PHE A 241 3.44 -2.52 20.78
N LEU A 242 4.47 -2.85 20.00
CA LEU A 242 4.38 -3.78 18.87
C LEU A 242 4.10 -5.22 19.32
N GLY A 243 4.64 -5.65 20.47
CA GLY A 243 4.36 -6.94 21.08
C GLY A 243 2.91 -7.04 21.58
N GLU A 244 2.39 -6.02 22.25
CA GLU A 244 1.00 -5.99 22.73
C GLU A 244 -0.03 -5.82 21.60
N SER A 245 0.29 -5.07 20.56
CA SER A 245 -0.60 -4.86 19.41
C SER A 245 -0.65 -6.05 18.44
N ASN A 246 0.33 -6.94 18.52
CA ASN A 246 0.40 -8.18 17.73
C ASN A 246 -0.45 -9.33 18.32
N GLY A 247 -1.61 -9.03 18.87
CA GLY A 247 -2.69 -10.01 18.83
C GLY A 247 -2.83 -10.41 17.36
N LEU A 248 -2.19 -11.53 16.98
CA LEU A 248 -2.06 -12.07 15.64
C LEU A 248 -3.31 -11.79 14.80
N ASN A 249 -3.28 -10.73 14.03
CA ASN A 249 -4.25 -10.51 12.96
C ASN A 249 -3.92 -11.48 11.82
N PHE A 250 -4.12 -12.78 12.10
CA PHE A 250 -3.96 -13.88 11.16
C PHE A 250 -4.65 -13.58 9.82
N PHE A 251 -5.79 -12.89 9.85
CA PHE A 251 -6.50 -12.41 8.66
C PHE A 251 -5.73 -11.35 7.87
N GLY A 252 -4.98 -10.48 8.50
CA GLY A 252 -4.19 -9.46 7.80
C GLY A 252 -3.00 -10.06 7.05
N ILE A 253 -2.36 -11.07 7.62
CA ILE A 253 -1.22 -11.77 7.02
C ILE A 253 -1.70 -12.71 5.90
N ALA A 254 -2.75 -13.47 6.12
CA ALA A 254 -3.36 -14.34 5.11
C ALA A 254 -3.84 -13.52 3.90
N GLY A 255 -4.47 -12.38 4.11
CA GLY A 255 -4.90 -11.47 3.05
C GLY A 255 -3.72 -10.93 2.22
N LYS A 256 -2.60 -10.55 2.86
CA LYS A 256 -1.38 -10.09 2.16
C LYS A 256 -0.77 -11.21 1.30
N ILE A 257 -0.76 -12.44 1.82
CA ILE A 257 -0.26 -13.63 1.09
C ILE A 257 -1.17 -13.97 -0.10
N ILE A 258 -2.49 -13.98 0.09
CA ILE A 258 -3.46 -14.26 -0.97
C ILE A 258 -3.37 -13.21 -2.08
N PHE A 259 -3.26 -11.92 -1.74
CA PHE A 259 -3.06 -10.85 -2.72
C PHE A 259 -1.78 -11.06 -3.53
N PHE A 260 -0.68 -11.42 -2.88
CA PHE A 260 0.61 -11.68 -3.55
C PHE A 260 0.52 -12.88 -4.49
N ILE A 261 -0.15 -13.98 -4.08
CA ILE A 261 -0.35 -15.18 -4.90
C ILE A 261 -1.27 -14.88 -6.10
N THR A 262 -2.33 -14.09 -5.90
CA THR A 262 -3.27 -13.74 -6.97
C THR A 262 -2.61 -12.83 -8.02
N CYS A 263 -1.76 -11.90 -7.59
CA CYS A 263 -0.95 -11.09 -8.49
C CYS A 263 0.12 -11.92 -9.23
N HIS A 264 0.67 -12.95 -8.61
CA HIS A 264 1.69 -13.80 -9.23
C HIS A 264 1.11 -14.73 -10.31
N ASN A 265 -0.03 -15.35 -10.08
CA ASN A 265 -0.72 -16.16 -11.11
C ASN A 265 -1.15 -15.32 -12.32
N ASN A 266 -1.42 -14.03 -12.14
CA ASN A 266 -1.66 -13.10 -13.24
C ASN A 266 -0.38 -12.59 -13.92
N SER A 267 0.80 -12.69 -13.29
CA SER A 267 2.08 -12.29 -13.89
C SER A 267 2.55 -13.25 -14.99
N GLU A 268 2.15 -14.51 -14.98
CA GLU A 268 2.38 -15.43 -16.11
C GLU A 268 1.62 -14.97 -17.37
N MET A 269 0.41 -14.42 -17.21
CA MET A 269 -0.30 -13.77 -18.31
C MET A 269 0.37 -12.47 -18.81
N LEU A 270 1.09 -11.74 -17.96
CA LEU A 270 1.82 -10.53 -18.36
C LEU A 270 3.07 -10.86 -19.21
N VAL A 271 3.71 -11.98 -18.97
CA VAL A 271 4.85 -12.46 -19.77
C VAL A 271 4.38 -12.92 -21.14
N GLU A 272 3.23 -13.59 -21.25
CA GLU A 272 2.63 -13.95 -22.54
C GLU A 272 2.19 -12.73 -23.36
N CYS A 273 1.63 -11.70 -22.71
CA CYS A 273 1.27 -10.46 -23.42
C CYS A 273 2.47 -9.66 -23.92
N GLN A 274 3.64 -9.75 -23.29
CA GLN A 274 4.87 -9.14 -23.80
C GLN A 274 5.47 -9.96 -24.96
N GLY A 275 5.35 -11.26 -24.96
CA GLY A 275 5.77 -12.12 -26.08
C GLY A 275 4.97 -11.87 -27.36
N PHE A 276 3.74 -11.42 -27.27
CA PHE A 276 2.92 -11.08 -28.43
C PHE A 276 3.26 -9.74 -29.07
N LYS A 277 3.85 -8.81 -28.32
CA LYS A 277 4.21 -7.48 -28.80
C LYS A 277 5.53 -7.44 -29.61
N TYR A 278 6.36 -8.46 -29.48
CA TYR A 278 7.62 -8.58 -30.24
C TYR A 278 7.51 -9.39 -31.55
N ARG A 279 6.31 -9.91 -31.89
CA ARG A 279 6.08 -10.64 -33.15
C ARG A 279 5.43 -9.82 -34.28
N CYS A 280 5.13 -8.55 -34.01
CA CYS A 280 4.50 -7.65 -35.01
C CYS A 280 5.36 -6.40 -35.24
N GLN A 281 6.68 -6.56 -35.34
CA GLN A 281 7.62 -5.60 -35.96
C GLN A 281 8.52 -6.33 -36.95
#